data_bc5e8fed1eaccd379100f1507d2dd2d4
#
_entry.id   bc5e8fed1eaccd379100f1507d2dd2d4
#
_cell.length_a   1.000
_cell.length_b   1.000
_cell.length_c   1.000
_cell.angle_alpha   90.00
_cell.angle_beta   90.00
_cell.angle_gamma   90.00
#
_symmetry.space_group_name_H-M   'P 1'
#
loop_
_entity.id
_entity.type
_entity.pdbx_description
1 polymer ?
#
loop_
_entity_poly.entity_id
_entity_poly.type
_entity_poly.pdbx_seq_one_letter_code
_entity_poly.pdbx_strand_id
1 'polypeptide(L)'
;MFCVVSLIMNLVIVESPAKAKTINKYLGGNYTVLASYGHIRDLPSKNGSVDPEDKFKMIWEVDSFSKKYLKEITDAAKKSEKIILATDPDREGEAIAWHVREYLDEKKLLKDKKIERVVFNEITKKAVTNGIDNPRNIETNLVDAYMARRALDYLVGFNISPILWTKLPGSKSAGRVQSVALRLLTEREHEIEQFKPVEFWSLNVNFKNAKGDILNSNIILLNNSKIEKFSFKNKEDI
;
A
#
# COMPACT_ATOMS: atom_id res chain seq x y z
N MET A 1 -27.88 45.93 -5.47
CA MET A 1 -28.16 44.51 -5.75
C MET A 1 -26.78 43.83 -5.86
N PHE A 2 -26.24 43.36 -4.73
CA PHE A 2 -24.96 42.66 -4.73
C PHE A 2 -25.20 41.25 -5.28
N CYS A 3 -24.69 41.01 -6.47
CA CYS A 3 -24.63 39.65 -7.02
C CYS A 3 -23.60 38.86 -6.17
N VAL A 4 -24.08 38.04 -5.25
CA VAL A 4 -23.25 37.07 -4.55
C VAL A 4 -22.88 36.03 -5.62
N VAL A 5 -21.72 36.21 -6.23
CA VAL A 5 -21.10 35.14 -7.04
C VAL A 5 -20.83 34.00 -6.06
N SER A 6 -21.73 33.03 -6.03
CA SER A 6 -21.47 31.75 -5.33
C SER A 6 -20.22 31.17 -5.96
N LEU A 7 -19.09 31.23 -5.25
CA LEU A 7 -17.90 30.57 -5.70
C LEU A 7 -18.23 29.06 -5.80
N ILE A 8 -18.24 28.55 -7.03
CA ILE A 8 -18.39 27.12 -7.30
C ILE A 8 -17.23 26.42 -6.62
N MET A 9 -17.49 25.70 -5.54
CA MET A 9 -16.47 24.97 -4.81
C MET A 9 -16.42 23.52 -5.30
N ASN A 10 -15.26 23.07 -5.72
CA ASN A 10 -15.00 21.67 -6.05
C ASN A 10 -14.38 20.97 -4.84
N LEU A 11 -14.89 19.80 -4.48
CA LEU A 11 -14.32 18.99 -3.40
C LEU A 11 -13.39 17.93 -4.01
N VAL A 12 -12.14 17.93 -3.56
CA VAL A 12 -11.15 16.88 -3.88
C VAL A 12 -10.92 16.03 -2.66
N ILE A 13 -11.03 14.72 -2.79
CA ILE A 13 -10.83 13.78 -1.70
C ILE A 13 -9.62 12.90 -2.02
N VAL A 14 -8.65 12.88 -1.12
CA VAL A 14 -7.41 12.08 -1.18
C VAL A 14 -7.33 11.16 0.03
N GLU A 15 -6.42 10.18 0.03
CA GLU A 15 -6.30 9.23 1.13
C GLU A 15 -5.50 9.77 2.33
N SER A 16 -4.58 10.74 2.13
CA SER A 16 -3.69 11.19 3.20
C SER A 16 -3.65 12.71 3.39
N PRO A 17 -3.48 13.20 4.64
CA PRO A 17 -3.41 14.63 4.93
C PRO A 17 -2.18 15.31 4.30
N ALA A 18 -1.08 14.59 4.12
CA ALA A 18 0.11 15.11 3.46
C ALA A 18 -0.17 15.44 1.99
N LYS A 19 -0.85 14.54 1.26
CA LYS A 19 -1.31 14.78 -0.10
C LYS A 19 -2.30 15.93 -0.17
N ALA A 20 -3.27 15.98 0.75
CA ALA A 20 -4.26 17.06 0.81
C ALA A 20 -3.57 18.43 0.92
N LYS A 21 -2.61 18.58 1.83
CA LYS A 21 -1.85 19.82 2.02
C LYS A 21 -1.10 20.25 0.78
N THR A 22 -0.46 19.31 0.08
CA THR A 22 0.34 19.58 -1.12
C THR A 22 -0.56 19.93 -2.31
N ILE A 23 -1.59 19.15 -2.56
CA ILE A 23 -2.51 19.33 -3.69
C ILE A 23 -3.31 20.64 -3.54
N ASN A 24 -3.71 20.98 -2.31
CA ASN A 24 -4.43 22.24 -2.05
C ASN A 24 -3.59 23.48 -2.46
N LYS A 25 -2.26 23.42 -2.30
CA LYS A 25 -1.36 24.51 -2.76
C LYS A 25 -1.32 24.63 -4.28
N TYR A 26 -1.54 23.52 -5.01
CA TYR A 26 -1.48 23.50 -6.46
C TYR A 26 -2.77 23.95 -7.14
N LEU A 27 -3.93 23.66 -6.54
CA LEU A 27 -5.24 23.85 -7.16
C LEU A 27 -5.88 25.25 -6.89
N GLY A 28 -5.44 25.95 -5.85
CA GLY A 28 -5.95 27.30 -5.54
C GLY A 28 -7.37 27.33 -4.93
N GLY A 29 -7.95 28.52 -4.81
CA GLY A 29 -9.14 28.82 -3.99
C GLY A 29 -10.47 28.21 -4.45
N ASN A 30 -10.57 27.69 -5.68
CA ASN A 30 -11.80 27.08 -6.19
C ASN A 30 -11.97 25.61 -5.77
N TYR A 31 -10.99 25.06 -5.05
CA TYR A 31 -10.95 23.68 -4.62
C TYR A 31 -10.81 23.58 -3.10
N THR A 32 -11.58 22.71 -2.50
CA THR A 32 -11.35 22.26 -1.12
C THR A 32 -10.79 20.84 -1.17
N VAL A 33 -9.60 20.64 -0.63
CA VAL A 33 -8.95 19.31 -0.62
C VAL A 33 -9.01 18.75 0.78
N LEU A 34 -9.65 17.59 0.93
CA LEU A 34 -9.80 16.87 2.20
C LEU A 34 -9.20 15.47 2.10
N ALA A 35 -8.78 14.93 3.24
CA ALA A 35 -8.26 13.56 3.34
C ALA A 35 -9.28 12.63 3.99
N SER A 36 -9.37 11.39 3.50
CA SER A 36 -10.13 10.31 4.13
C SER A 36 -9.39 9.65 5.30
N TYR A 37 -8.07 9.84 5.38
CA TYR A 37 -7.17 9.16 6.31
C TYR A 37 -7.14 7.63 6.13
N GLY A 38 -7.14 7.17 4.90
CA GLY A 38 -7.18 5.76 4.52
C GLY A 38 -8.60 5.25 4.30
N HIS A 39 -8.84 3.98 4.63
CA HIS A 39 -10.16 3.38 4.50
C HIS A 39 -11.14 3.95 5.51
N ILE A 40 -12.33 4.30 5.02
CA ILE A 40 -13.41 4.87 5.84
C ILE A 40 -14.37 3.82 6.38
N ARG A 41 -14.36 2.62 5.80
CA ARG A 41 -15.18 1.48 6.17
C ARG A 41 -14.32 0.22 6.23
N ASP A 42 -14.68 -0.69 7.12
CA ASP A 42 -14.08 -2.02 7.18
C ASP A 42 -15.14 -3.06 7.55
N LEU A 43 -14.80 -4.34 7.41
CA LEU A 43 -15.61 -5.45 7.88
C LEU A 43 -15.57 -5.50 9.40
N PRO A 44 -16.73 -5.54 10.09
CA PRO A 44 -16.75 -5.72 11.54
C PRO A 44 -16.02 -6.98 11.98
N SER A 45 -15.32 -6.90 13.09
CA SER A 45 -14.61 -8.05 13.69
C SER A 45 -15.57 -9.01 14.41
N LYS A 46 -16.64 -9.41 13.74
CA LYS A 46 -17.66 -10.36 14.22
C LYS A 46 -17.92 -11.42 13.16
N ASN A 47 -18.38 -12.61 13.57
CA ASN A 47 -18.75 -13.65 12.63
C ASN A 47 -19.93 -13.20 11.73
N GLY A 48 -19.92 -13.62 10.46
CA GLY A 48 -20.97 -13.31 9.49
C GLY A 48 -20.83 -11.97 8.78
N SER A 49 -19.70 -11.26 8.93
CA SER A 49 -19.46 -10.02 8.15
C SER A 49 -19.20 -10.28 6.66
N VAL A 50 -18.87 -11.51 6.30
CA VAL A 50 -18.85 -12.01 4.92
C VAL A 50 -19.71 -13.27 4.89
N ASP A 51 -20.69 -13.32 4.01
CA ASP A 51 -21.58 -14.47 3.84
C ASP A 51 -21.21 -15.24 2.56
N PRO A 52 -20.54 -16.42 2.67
CA PRO A 52 -20.19 -17.23 1.52
C PRO A 52 -21.40 -17.78 0.76
N GLU A 53 -22.53 -18.01 1.44
CA GLU A 53 -23.76 -18.58 0.86
C GLU A 53 -24.55 -17.53 0.06
N ASP A 54 -24.43 -16.24 0.40
CA ASP A 54 -25.03 -15.11 -0.33
C ASP A 54 -23.97 -14.38 -1.18
N LYS A 55 -23.32 -15.09 -2.11
CA LYS A 55 -22.35 -14.53 -3.09
C LYS A 55 -21.24 -13.68 -2.44
N PHE A 56 -20.77 -14.06 -1.27
CA PHE A 56 -19.79 -13.35 -0.48
C PHE A 56 -20.20 -11.91 -0.15
N LYS A 57 -21.47 -11.69 0.08
CA LYS A 57 -22.00 -10.41 0.54
C LYS A 57 -21.28 -9.94 1.79
N MET A 58 -20.87 -8.68 1.78
CA MET A 58 -20.09 -8.08 2.85
C MET A 58 -20.89 -7.01 3.59
N ILE A 59 -20.73 -6.98 4.91
CA ILE A 59 -21.30 -5.95 5.79
C ILE A 59 -20.19 -4.95 6.07
N TRP A 60 -20.40 -3.69 5.71
CA TRP A 60 -19.44 -2.62 5.91
C TRP A 60 -19.86 -1.72 7.06
N GLU A 61 -18.96 -1.45 7.97
CA GLU A 61 -19.17 -0.48 9.06
C GLU A 61 -18.16 0.66 8.94
N VAL A 62 -18.61 1.88 9.29
CA VAL A 62 -17.74 3.05 9.35
C VAL A 62 -16.84 2.94 10.56
N ASP A 63 -15.52 3.01 10.35
CA ASP A 63 -14.55 3.03 11.42
C ASP A 63 -14.75 4.26 12.33
N SER A 64 -14.61 4.04 13.62
CA SER A 64 -14.78 5.07 14.64
C SER A 64 -13.86 6.28 14.45
N PHE A 65 -12.60 6.05 14.04
CA PHE A 65 -11.64 7.10 13.71
C PHE A 65 -12.05 7.91 12.48
N SER A 66 -12.67 7.28 11.50
CA SER A 66 -13.06 7.90 10.24
C SER A 66 -14.30 8.81 10.37
N LYS A 67 -15.10 8.67 11.43
CA LYS A 67 -16.35 9.45 11.62
C LYS A 67 -16.13 10.95 11.59
N LYS A 68 -15.05 11.45 12.19
CA LYS A 68 -14.73 12.88 12.21
C LYS A 68 -14.45 13.39 10.79
N TYR A 69 -13.61 12.70 10.05
CA TYR A 69 -13.21 13.09 8.69
C TYR A 69 -14.36 12.95 7.71
N LEU A 70 -15.18 11.91 7.86
CA LEU A 70 -16.40 11.74 7.08
C LEU A 70 -17.40 12.85 7.32
N LYS A 71 -17.48 13.40 8.53
CA LYS A 71 -18.31 14.58 8.81
C LYS A 71 -17.78 15.78 8.03
N GLU A 72 -16.47 16.05 8.06
CA GLU A 72 -15.85 17.15 7.30
C GLU A 72 -16.08 16.97 5.78
N ILE A 73 -15.89 15.77 5.24
CA ILE A 73 -16.16 15.44 3.84
C ILE A 73 -17.64 15.64 3.49
N THR A 74 -18.54 15.18 4.37
CA THR A 74 -19.99 15.34 4.20
C THR A 74 -20.40 16.81 4.14
N ASP A 75 -19.88 17.61 5.05
CA ASP A 75 -20.22 19.05 5.13
C ASP A 75 -19.64 19.84 3.94
N ALA A 76 -18.45 19.45 3.45
CA ALA A 76 -17.88 20.01 2.23
C ALA A 76 -18.65 19.55 0.99
N ALA A 77 -19.03 18.27 0.91
CA ALA A 77 -19.80 17.72 -0.20
C ALA A 77 -21.17 18.43 -0.37
N LYS A 78 -21.85 18.81 0.73
CA LYS A 78 -23.11 19.57 0.65
C LYS A 78 -22.95 20.89 -0.09
N LYS A 79 -21.78 21.53 0.04
CA LYS A 79 -21.49 22.87 -0.51
C LYS A 79 -20.85 22.83 -1.89
N SER A 80 -20.46 21.64 -2.36
CA SER A 80 -19.72 21.45 -3.61
C SER A 80 -20.67 21.03 -4.74
N GLU A 81 -20.40 21.49 -5.94
CA GLU A 81 -21.10 21.05 -7.16
C GLU A 81 -20.45 19.85 -7.79
N LYS A 82 -19.14 19.71 -7.62
CA LYS A 82 -18.32 18.62 -8.16
C LYS A 82 -17.51 17.96 -7.06
N ILE A 83 -17.46 16.63 -7.08
CA ILE A 83 -16.66 15.81 -6.17
C ILE A 83 -15.64 15.04 -6.98
N ILE A 84 -14.38 15.18 -6.62
CA ILE A 84 -13.23 14.56 -7.29
C ILE A 84 -12.57 13.59 -6.32
N LEU A 85 -12.56 12.31 -6.68
CA LEU A 85 -11.93 11.24 -5.91
C LEU A 85 -10.52 11.05 -6.45
N ALA A 86 -9.51 11.55 -5.73
CA ALA A 86 -8.12 11.65 -6.16
C ALA A 86 -7.18 10.80 -5.29
N THR A 87 -7.59 9.58 -4.99
CA THR A 87 -6.80 8.57 -4.28
C THR A 87 -5.83 7.85 -5.22
N ASP A 88 -4.90 7.06 -4.70
CA ASP A 88 -3.87 6.36 -5.45
C ASP A 88 -4.43 5.48 -6.61
N PRO A 89 -3.63 5.24 -7.67
CA PRO A 89 -4.08 4.49 -8.85
C PRO A 89 -4.10 2.97 -8.65
N ASP A 90 -3.87 2.49 -7.44
CA ASP A 90 -3.90 1.08 -7.11
C ASP A 90 -5.29 0.60 -6.62
N ARG A 91 -5.43 -0.71 -6.34
CA ARG A 91 -6.69 -1.30 -5.87
C ARG A 91 -7.13 -0.75 -4.51
N GLU A 92 -6.18 -0.38 -3.63
CA GLU A 92 -6.48 0.18 -2.30
C GLU A 92 -7.08 1.59 -2.46
N GLY A 93 -6.45 2.44 -3.29
CA GLY A 93 -6.98 3.77 -3.60
C GLY A 93 -8.30 3.72 -4.35
N GLU A 94 -8.50 2.76 -5.24
CA GLU A 94 -9.77 2.58 -5.95
C GLU A 94 -10.89 2.18 -5.00
N ALA A 95 -10.61 1.29 -4.03
CA ALA A 95 -11.57 0.90 -2.99
C ALA A 95 -11.90 2.07 -2.05
N ILE A 96 -10.93 2.90 -1.67
CA ILE A 96 -11.18 4.11 -0.88
C ILE A 96 -12.13 5.05 -1.64
N ALA A 97 -11.85 5.30 -2.93
CA ALA A 97 -12.70 6.13 -3.79
C ALA A 97 -14.14 5.58 -3.86
N TRP A 98 -14.28 4.26 -4.05
CA TRP A 98 -15.56 3.58 -4.10
C TRP A 98 -16.31 3.69 -2.76
N HIS A 99 -15.67 3.42 -1.63
CA HIS A 99 -16.28 3.53 -0.32
C HIS A 99 -16.73 4.96 0.01
N VAL A 100 -15.96 5.97 -0.37
CA VAL A 100 -16.35 7.38 -0.19
C VAL A 100 -17.57 7.70 -1.03
N ARG A 101 -17.59 7.26 -2.30
CA ARG A 101 -18.76 7.45 -3.18
C ARG A 101 -20.00 6.80 -2.60
N GLU A 102 -19.95 5.51 -2.25
CA GLU A 102 -21.07 4.77 -1.66
C GLU A 102 -21.58 5.43 -0.37
N TYR A 103 -20.66 5.87 0.51
CA TYR A 103 -21.03 6.57 1.74
C TYR A 103 -21.78 7.87 1.47
N LEU A 104 -21.33 8.66 0.51
CA LEU A 104 -21.98 9.92 0.13
C LEU A 104 -23.34 9.66 -0.56
N ASP A 105 -23.46 8.59 -1.32
CA ASP A 105 -24.71 8.17 -1.98
C ASP A 105 -25.76 7.71 -0.94
N GLU A 106 -25.39 6.89 0.03
CA GLU A 106 -26.25 6.53 1.16
C GLU A 106 -26.78 7.74 1.94
N LYS A 107 -25.97 8.81 2.00
CA LYS A 107 -26.38 10.11 2.58
C LYS A 107 -27.21 10.98 1.63
N LYS A 108 -27.48 10.48 0.41
CA LYS A 108 -28.21 11.21 -0.65
C LYS A 108 -27.57 12.56 -1.02
N LEU A 109 -26.22 12.63 -0.98
CA LEU A 109 -25.47 13.85 -1.25
C LEU A 109 -24.96 13.93 -2.69
N LEU A 110 -25.16 12.88 -3.49
CA LEU A 110 -24.68 12.81 -4.87
C LEU A 110 -25.70 13.26 -5.91
N LYS A 111 -26.95 13.51 -5.50
CA LYS A 111 -28.00 14.00 -6.41
C LYS A 111 -27.57 15.32 -7.02
N ASP A 112 -27.64 15.40 -8.35
CA ASP A 112 -27.29 16.59 -9.14
C ASP A 112 -25.80 17.03 -9.04
N LYS A 113 -24.89 16.12 -8.61
CA LYS A 113 -23.46 16.40 -8.51
C LYS A 113 -22.65 15.57 -9.49
N LYS A 114 -21.64 16.20 -10.08
CA LYS A 114 -20.66 15.50 -10.91
C LYS A 114 -19.63 14.82 -10.02
N ILE A 115 -19.46 13.50 -10.18
CA ILE A 115 -18.47 12.72 -9.46
C ILE A 115 -17.45 12.23 -10.47
N GLU A 116 -16.19 12.51 -10.21
CA GLU A 116 -15.09 12.14 -11.08
C GLU A 116 -13.99 11.43 -10.31
N ARG A 117 -13.39 10.43 -10.91
CA ARG A 117 -12.20 9.75 -10.44
C ARG A 117 -10.99 10.35 -11.15
N VAL A 118 -9.99 10.76 -10.40
CA VAL A 118 -8.74 11.32 -10.90
C VAL A 118 -7.57 10.51 -10.36
N VAL A 119 -6.61 10.20 -11.22
CA VAL A 119 -5.39 9.49 -10.85
C VAL A 119 -4.16 10.24 -11.34
N PHE A 120 -3.10 10.20 -10.56
CA PHE A 120 -1.78 10.72 -10.91
C PHE A 120 -0.71 9.86 -10.26
N ASN A 121 0.39 9.64 -10.97
CA ASN A 121 1.50 8.78 -10.52
C ASN A 121 2.52 9.55 -9.67
N GLU A 122 2.45 10.88 -9.65
CA GLU A 122 3.32 11.75 -8.87
C GLU A 122 2.55 12.99 -8.37
N ILE A 123 3.01 13.57 -7.26
CA ILE A 123 2.37 14.75 -6.67
C ILE A 123 3.14 16.02 -7.10
N THR A 124 3.19 16.26 -8.40
CA THR A 124 3.66 17.53 -8.97
C THR A 124 2.49 18.38 -9.42
N LYS A 125 2.67 19.71 -9.49
CA LYS A 125 1.60 20.60 -9.95
C LYS A 125 1.09 20.21 -11.35
N LYS A 126 2.02 19.87 -12.25
CA LYS A 126 1.70 19.46 -13.63
C LYS A 126 0.87 18.17 -13.67
N ALA A 127 1.27 17.13 -12.91
CA ALA A 127 0.57 15.84 -12.88
C ALA A 127 -0.83 15.98 -12.26
N VAL A 128 -0.95 16.72 -11.16
CA VAL A 128 -2.24 16.98 -10.50
C VAL A 128 -3.19 17.75 -11.41
N THR A 129 -2.73 18.83 -12.04
CA THR A 129 -3.58 19.62 -12.96
C THR A 129 -4.00 18.77 -14.16
N ASN A 130 -3.06 18.06 -14.79
CA ASN A 130 -3.37 17.16 -15.91
C ASN A 130 -4.36 16.05 -15.51
N GLY A 131 -4.24 15.50 -14.30
CA GLY A 131 -5.19 14.49 -13.80
C GLY A 131 -6.60 15.06 -13.64
N ILE A 132 -6.74 16.28 -13.13
CA ILE A 132 -8.03 16.95 -12.97
C ILE A 132 -8.68 17.26 -14.33
N ASP A 133 -7.88 17.59 -15.33
CA ASP A 133 -8.35 17.85 -16.69
C ASP A 133 -8.73 16.57 -17.46
N ASN A 134 -8.24 15.41 -17.01
CA ASN A 134 -8.48 14.10 -17.62
C ASN A 134 -9.08 13.09 -16.62
N PRO A 135 -10.30 13.32 -16.13
CA PRO A 135 -10.96 12.43 -15.19
C PRO A 135 -11.42 11.13 -15.87
N ARG A 136 -11.55 10.08 -15.07
CA ARG A 136 -12.09 8.79 -15.49
C ARG A 136 -13.22 8.31 -14.56
N ASN A 137 -13.77 7.15 -14.81
CA ASN A 137 -14.65 6.45 -13.89
C ASN A 137 -13.85 5.63 -12.88
N ILE A 138 -14.51 5.23 -11.78
CA ILE A 138 -13.97 4.23 -10.85
C ILE A 138 -13.82 2.91 -11.60
N GLU A 139 -12.68 2.27 -11.46
CA GLU A 139 -12.33 0.98 -12.05
C GLU A 139 -12.91 -0.15 -11.20
N THR A 140 -14.07 -0.67 -11.59
CA THR A 140 -14.80 -1.70 -10.82
C THR A 140 -13.99 -2.98 -10.64
N ASN A 141 -13.19 -3.38 -11.64
CA ASN A 141 -12.33 -4.57 -11.54
C ASN A 141 -11.30 -4.46 -10.40
N LEU A 142 -10.73 -3.28 -10.18
CA LEU A 142 -9.81 -3.05 -9.07
C LEU A 142 -10.54 -3.05 -7.73
N VAL A 143 -11.76 -2.49 -7.68
CA VAL A 143 -12.62 -2.55 -6.50
C VAL A 143 -12.96 -4.00 -6.17
N ASP A 144 -13.38 -4.80 -7.15
CA ASP A 144 -13.71 -6.21 -6.97
C ASP A 144 -12.49 -7.04 -6.51
N ALA A 145 -11.30 -6.74 -7.05
CA ALA A 145 -10.06 -7.38 -6.61
C ALA A 145 -9.72 -7.04 -5.14
N TYR A 146 -9.98 -5.81 -4.70
CA TYR A 146 -9.85 -5.43 -3.30
C TYR A 146 -10.87 -6.16 -2.43
N MET A 147 -12.16 -6.18 -2.84
CA MET A 147 -13.25 -6.84 -2.11
C MET A 147 -12.95 -8.33 -1.94
N ALA A 148 -12.57 -9.02 -3.02
CA ALA A 148 -12.22 -10.43 -2.98
C ALA A 148 -11.07 -10.72 -2.01
N ARG A 149 -10.02 -9.89 -2.03
CA ARG A 149 -8.92 -10.02 -1.08
C ARG A 149 -9.38 -9.79 0.36
N ARG A 150 -10.18 -8.76 0.60
CA ARG A 150 -10.66 -8.42 1.95
C ARG A 150 -11.54 -9.52 2.52
N ALA A 151 -12.45 -10.07 1.69
CA ALA A 151 -13.28 -11.22 2.07
C ALA A 151 -12.43 -12.45 2.38
N LEU A 152 -11.44 -12.75 1.55
CA LEU A 152 -10.56 -13.89 1.75
C LEU A 152 -9.73 -13.75 3.05
N ASP A 153 -9.14 -12.59 3.31
CA ASP A 153 -8.37 -12.34 4.53
C ASP A 153 -9.26 -12.46 5.79
N TYR A 154 -10.50 -11.96 5.71
CA TYR A 154 -11.49 -12.11 6.77
C TYR A 154 -11.83 -13.59 7.03
N LEU A 155 -12.25 -14.33 6.00
CA LEU A 155 -12.68 -15.73 6.12
C LEU A 155 -11.53 -16.63 6.61
N VAL A 156 -10.32 -16.47 6.08
CA VAL A 156 -9.15 -17.23 6.54
C VAL A 156 -8.85 -16.94 8.00
N GLY A 157 -8.83 -15.65 8.39
CA GLY A 157 -8.57 -15.25 9.77
C GLY A 157 -9.60 -15.82 10.76
N PHE A 158 -10.87 -15.69 10.44
CA PHE A 158 -11.97 -16.17 11.30
C PHE A 158 -12.04 -17.70 11.41
N ASN A 159 -11.73 -18.45 10.35
CA ASN A 159 -11.81 -19.91 10.37
C ASN A 159 -10.54 -20.57 10.96
N ILE A 160 -9.35 -20.00 10.75
CA ILE A 160 -8.08 -20.62 11.15
C ILE A 160 -7.68 -20.20 12.58
N SER A 161 -7.92 -18.94 12.97
CA SER A 161 -7.51 -18.46 14.29
C SER A 161 -8.07 -19.29 15.47
N PRO A 162 -9.36 -19.71 15.50
CA PRO A 162 -9.89 -20.58 16.56
C PRO A 162 -9.18 -21.94 16.65
N ILE A 163 -8.78 -22.51 15.51
CA ILE A 163 -8.04 -23.78 15.47
C ILE A 163 -6.66 -23.59 16.12
N LEU A 164 -6.00 -22.47 15.84
CA LEU A 164 -4.73 -22.12 16.47
C LEU A 164 -4.83 -21.98 17.99
N TRP A 165 -5.89 -21.37 18.50
CA TRP A 165 -6.09 -21.17 19.95
C TRP A 165 -6.19 -22.52 20.68
N THR A 166 -6.79 -23.52 20.04
CA THR A 166 -6.92 -24.86 20.63
C THR A 166 -5.64 -25.71 20.50
N LYS A 167 -4.86 -25.51 19.44
CA LYS A 167 -3.68 -26.35 19.13
C LYS A 167 -2.36 -25.75 19.64
N LEU A 168 -2.25 -24.42 19.72
CA LEU A 168 -1.04 -23.69 20.12
C LEU A 168 -1.41 -22.67 21.20
N PRO A 169 -1.32 -23.03 22.49
CA PRO A 169 -1.58 -22.10 23.60
C PRO A 169 -0.71 -20.84 23.49
N GLY A 170 -1.33 -19.66 23.66
CA GLY A 170 -0.65 -18.36 23.54
C GLY A 170 -0.64 -17.76 22.14
N SER A 171 -1.03 -18.51 21.10
CA SER A 171 -1.23 -17.95 19.75
C SER A 171 -2.41 -16.98 19.72
N LYS A 172 -2.31 -15.90 18.92
CA LYS A 172 -3.37 -14.87 18.87
C LYS A 172 -4.22 -14.98 17.62
N SER A 173 -3.61 -15.10 16.45
CA SER A 173 -4.32 -15.14 15.18
C SER A 173 -3.50 -15.81 14.08
N ALA A 174 -4.20 -16.30 13.06
CA ALA A 174 -3.64 -16.76 11.81
C ALA A 174 -4.14 -15.88 10.65
N GLY A 175 -3.38 -15.84 9.57
CA GLY A 175 -3.75 -15.09 8.37
C GLY A 175 -2.78 -15.36 7.24
N ARG A 176 -3.19 -15.10 6.00
CA ARG A 176 -2.42 -15.43 4.79
C ARG A 176 -1.03 -14.79 4.78
N VAL A 177 -0.92 -13.52 5.11
CA VAL A 177 0.37 -12.79 5.09
C VAL A 177 1.25 -13.22 6.26
N GLN A 178 0.72 -13.22 7.47
CA GLN A 178 1.49 -13.54 8.68
C GLN A 178 1.97 -15.00 8.70
N SER A 179 1.20 -15.95 8.18
CA SER A 179 1.59 -17.36 8.11
C SER A 179 2.74 -17.57 7.13
N VAL A 180 2.71 -16.91 5.97
CA VAL A 180 3.80 -16.97 4.99
C VAL A 180 5.06 -16.29 5.53
N ALA A 181 4.92 -15.12 6.16
CA ALA A 181 6.05 -14.40 6.76
C ALA A 181 6.73 -15.25 7.85
N LEU A 182 5.94 -15.88 8.73
CA LEU A 182 6.46 -16.76 9.78
C LEU A 182 7.19 -17.98 9.17
N ARG A 183 6.62 -18.58 8.13
CA ARG A 183 7.26 -19.70 7.43
C ARG A 183 8.62 -19.30 6.87
N LEU A 184 8.72 -18.18 6.15
CA LEU A 184 9.98 -17.70 5.60
C LEU A 184 11.04 -17.43 6.68
N LEU A 185 10.61 -16.86 7.82
CA LEU A 185 11.49 -16.63 8.97
C LEU A 185 11.98 -17.97 9.57
N THR A 186 11.09 -18.93 9.73
CA THR A 186 11.43 -20.26 10.29
C THR A 186 12.36 -21.04 9.37
N GLU A 187 12.10 -21.02 8.05
CA GLU A 187 12.97 -21.65 7.05
C GLU A 187 14.38 -21.03 7.10
N ARG A 188 14.46 -19.70 7.20
CA ARG A 188 15.74 -18.99 7.29
C ARG A 188 16.48 -19.29 8.60
N GLU A 189 15.78 -19.34 9.72
CA GLU A 189 16.36 -19.69 11.02
C GLU A 189 16.93 -21.11 10.99
N HIS A 190 16.18 -22.05 10.39
CA HIS A 190 16.66 -23.42 10.22
C HIS A 190 17.93 -23.51 9.35
N GLU A 191 18.04 -22.72 8.28
CA GLU A 191 19.28 -22.60 7.49
C GLU A 191 20.44 -22.06 8.34
N ILE A 192 20.19 -21.08 9.21
CA ILE A 192 21.19 -20.50 10.11
C ILE A 192 21.67 -21.54 11.12
N GLU A 193 20.74 -22.29 11.74
CA GLU A 193 21.08 -23.35 12.70
C GLU A 193 21.90 -24.49 12.09
N GLN A 194 21.62 -24.81 10.83
CA GLN A 194 22.38 -25.87 10.10
C GLN A 194 23.66 -25.34 9.48
N PHE A 195 23.88 -24.03 9.45
CA PHE A 195 25.06 -23.46 8.81
C PHE A 195 26.34 -23.85 9.53
N LYS A 196 27.25 -24.51 8.81
CA LYS A 196 28.59 -24.79 9.27
C LYS A 196 29.55 -23.82 8.59
N PRO A 197 30.25 -22.96 9.35
CA PRO A 197 31.21 -22.04 8.75
C PRO A 197 32.34 -22.84 8.12
N VAL A 198 32.67 -22.50 6.87
CA VAL A 198 33.79 -23.07 6.13
C VAL A 198 34.80 -21.97 5.92
N GLU A 199 36.04 -22.22 6.41
CA GLU A 199 37.17 -21.32 6.20
C GLU A 199 37.56 -21.29 4.72
N PHE A 200 37.90 -20.13 4.23
CA PHE A 200 38.49 -19.98 2.91
C PHE A 200 39.54 -18.86 2.95
N TRP A 201 40.50 -18.99 2.05
CA TRP A 201 41.58 -18.04 1.90
C TRP A 201 41.52 -17.38 0.53
N SER A 202 41.96 -16.12 0.46
CA SER A 202 42.10 -15.38 -0.81
C SER A 202 43.48 -14.77 -0.86
N LEU A 203 44.09 -14.79 -2.04
CA LEU A 203 45.40 -14.18 -2.27
C LEU A 203 45.22 -12.88 -3.07
N ASN A 204 45.61 -11.79 -2.42
CA ASN A 204 45.65 -10.46 -3.04
C ASN A 204 47.14 -10.05 -3.20
N VAL A 205 47.50 -9.56 -4.36
CA VAL A 205 48.86 -9.11 -4.64
C VAL A 205 48.88 -7.63 -4.93
N ASN A 206 49.76 -6.93 -4.24
CA ASN A 206 49.98 -5.51 -4.46
C ASN A 206 51.29 -5.30 -5.22
N PHE A 207 51.17 -4.89 -6.48
CA PHE A 207 52.34 -4.50 -7.28
C PHE A 207 52.65 -3.03 -7.08
N LYS A 208 53.95 -2.71 -6.91
CA LYS A 208 54.42 -1.33 -6.81
C LYS A 208 55.41 -1.05 -7.94
N ASN A 209 55.19 -0.02 -8.71
CA ASN A 209 56.11 0.40 -9.74
C ASN A 209 57.27 1.26 -9.19
N ALA A 210 58.27 1.57 -10.02
CA ALA A 210 59.43 2.40 -9.63
C ALA A 210 59.03 3.84 -9.24
N LYS A 211 57.86 4.31 -9.65
CA LYS A 211 57.33 5.65 -9.31
C LYS A 211 56.55 5.67 -8.01
N GLY A 212 56.31 4.49 -7.41
CA GLY A 212 55.56 4.37 -6.14
C GLY A 212 54.07 4.10 -6.31
N ASP A 213 53.51 4.01 -7.52
CA ASP A 213 52.12 3.68 -7.76
C ASP A 213 51.83 2.23 -7.38
N ILE A 214 50.72 1.95 -6.75
CA ILE A 214 50.29 0.66 -6.26
C ILE A 214 49.13 0.14 -7.11
N LEU A 215 49.25 -1.08 -7.64
CA LEU A 215 48.20 -1.82 -8.31
C LEU A 215 47.78 -3.01 -7.41
N ASN A 216 46.57 -2.95 -6.94
CA ASN A 216 45.96 -4.06 -6.20
C ASN A 216 45.35 -5.05 -7.20
N SER A 217 45.67 -6.34 -7.06
CA SER A 217 45.17 -7.40 -7.94
C SER A 217 44.79 -8.63 -7.16
N ASN A 218 43.79 -9.34 -7.66
CA ASN A 218 43.39 -10.66 -7.15
C ASN A 218 43.86 -11.73 -8.09
N ILE A 219 44.32 -12.86 -7.55
CA ILE A 219 44.64 -14.01 -8.34
C ILE A 219 43.34 -14.66 -8.85
N ILE A 220 43.23 -14.92 -10.15
CA ILE A 220 42.06 -15.51 -10.79
C ILE A 220 42.33 -16.88 -11.40
N LEU A 221 43.60 -17.18 -11.67
CA LEU A 221 44.07 -18.43 -12.25
C LEU A 221 45.31 -18.94 -11.50
N LEU A 222 45.36 -20.21 -11.21
CA LEU A 222 46.54 -20.93 -10.72
C LEU A 222 46.77 -22.19 -11.58
N ASN A 223 47.96 -22.35 -12.17
CA ASN A 223 48.27 -23.46 -13.04
C ASN A 223 47.22 -23.70 -14.15
N ASN A 224 46.76 -22.64 -14.81
CA ASN A 224 45.71 -22.65 -15.83
C ASN A 224 44.31 -23.07 -15.33
N SER A 225 44.12 -23.27 -14.03
CA SER A 225 42.82 -23.55 -13.43
C SER A 225 42.24 -22.31 -12.79
N LYS A 226 40.94 -22.06 -12.97
CA LYS A 226 40.25 -20.95 -12.35
C LYS A 226 40.16 -21.15 -10.84
N ILE A 227 40.47 -20.09 -10.09
CA ILE A 227 40.34 -20.07 -8.63
C ILE A 227 38.89 -19.71 -8.26
N GLU A 228 38.28 -20.56 -7.47
CA GLU A 228 36.96 -20.36 -6.86
C GLU A 228 37.11 -19.99 -5.38
N LYS A 229 36.02 -19.57 -4.75
CA LYS A 229 36.00 -19.10 -3.35
C LYS A 229 36.67 -20.09 -2.36
N PHE A 230 36.53 -21.38 -2.56
CA PHE A 230 37.03 -22.44 -1.69
C PHE A 230 38.22 -23.21 -2.25
N SER A 231 38.94 -22.64 -3.23
CA SER A 231 40.15 -23.29 -3.80
C SER A 231 41.29 -23.38 -2.79
N PHE A 232 41.38 -22.40 -1.88
CA PHE A 232 42.32 -22.40 -0.76
C PHE A 232 41.57 -22.63 0.54
N LYS A 233 41.82 -23.74 1.22
CA LYS A 233 41.09 -24.13 2.44
C LYS A 233 41.88 -23.81 3.71
N ASN A 234 43.19 -23.65 3.60
CA ASN A 234 44.08 -23.31 4.69
C ASN A 234 45.21 -22.41 4.20
N LYS A 235 46.02 -21.90 5.13
CA LYS A 235 47.14 -21.03 4.82
C LYS A 235 48.24 -21.70 4.01
N GLU A 236 48.37 -23.02 4.13
CA GLU A 236 49.42 -23.80 3.49
C GLU A 236 49.13 -24.04 2.00
N ASP A 237 47.89 -23.83 1.56
CA ASP A 237 47.48 -23.92 0.15
C ASP A 237 47.93 -22.70 -0.67
N ILE A 238 48.40 -21.61 -0.02
CA ILE A 238 48.83 -20.34 -0.61
C ILE A 238 50.35 -20.23 -0.57
#